data_dc025452ae0f7b44cdb366f6b90c3f1d
#
_entry.id   dc025452ae0f7b44cdb366f6b90c3f1d
#
_cell.length_a   1.000
_cell.length_b   1.000
_cell.length_c   1.000
_cell.angle_alpha   90.00
_cell.angle_beta   90.00
_cell.angle_gamma   90.00
#
_symmetry.space_group_name_H-M   'P 1'
#
loop_
_entity.id
_entity.type
_entity.pdbx_description
1 polymer ?
#
loop_
_entity_poly.entity_id
_entity_poly.type
_entity_poly.pdbx_seq_one_letter_code
_entity_poly.pdbx_strand_id
1 'polypeptide(L)'
;ELHHLQYLNSLKNNNSPLFENSLKMFCLNWGIDKTKVLKKISHLSNIKAKTIDGYDLTNELILSDNLKSLKHSSNINKKKFNKIDDDIKNSLIEYIQHSKIPRNNRLKDRISMAHSVELRLPFLEHDLLEFALSLNTKSYFLNGKSKSVLRYAAKDYIDPRVRFKKKLSLQSPQNSWLKDGKIKEFINDIFHSKKFIERGIFDAPLVHREWNKFLQGGFDTSFFIWQILSTEIWFNVFIDKNIDQVNKKYKFE
;
A
#
# COMPACT_ATOMS: atom_id res chain seq x y z
N GLU A 1 -7.99 6.88 -4.40
CA GLU A 1 -9.11 6.16 -5.04
C GLU A 1 -9.93 5.37 -4.01
N LEU A 2 -9.32 4.53 -3.17
CA LEU A 2 -10.02 3.64 -2.25
C LEU A 2 -11.01 4.40 -1.34
N HIS A 3 -10.57 5.41 -0.60
CA HIS A 3 -11.47 6.18 0.28
C HIS A 3 -12.60 6.87 -0.46
N HIS A 4 -12.39 7.27 -1.71
CA HIS A 4 -13.46 7.85 -2.52
C HIS A 4 -14.48 6.79 -2.94
N LEU A 5 -14.01 5.59 -3.27
CA LEU A 5 -14.91 4.46 -3.53
C LEU A 5 -15.67 4.03 -2.27
N GLN A 6 -15.03 4.05 -1.10
CA GLN A 6 -15.70 3.81 0.19
C GLN A 6 -16.79 4.86 0.46
N TYR A 7 -16.50 6.14 0.20
CA TYR A 7 -17.49 7.21 0.29
C TYR A 7 -18.69 6.98 -0.63
N LEU A 8 -18.46 6.64 -1.90
CA LEU A 8 -19.52 6.31 -2.84
C LEU A 8 -20.33 5.10 -2.37
N ASN A 9 -19.68 4.08 -1.81
CA ASN A 9 -20.35 2.92 -1.25
C ASN A 9 -21.25 3.29 -0.06
N SER A 10 -20.77 4.15 0.84
CA SER A 10 -21.56 4.67 1.96
C SER A 10 -22.79 5.44 1.47
N LEU A 11 -22.63 6.33 0.48
CA LEU A 11 -23.77 7.06 -0.11
C LEU A 11 -24.81 6.11 -0.74
N LYS A 12 -24.33 5.05 -1.42
CA LYS A 12 -25.20 4.04 -2.02
C LYS A 12 -25.99 3.27 -0.97
N ASN A 13 -25.31 2.77 0.06
CA ASN A 13 -25.93 1.97 1.12
C ASN A 13 -26.95 2.75 1.94
N ASN A 14 -26.72 4.06 2.09
CA ASN A 14 -27.64 4.95 2.82
C ASN A 14 -28.71 5.56 1.90
N ASN A 15 -28.88 5.08 0.67
CA ASN A 15 -29.81 5.63 -0.33
C ASN A 15 -29.72 7.17 -0.46
N SER A 16 -28.52 7.72 -0.35
CA SER A 16 -28.32 9.17 -0.35
C SER A 16 -28.63 9.77 -1.74
N PRO A 17 -29.41 10.87 -1.80
CA PRO A 17 -29.67 11.58 -3.05
C PRO A 17 -28.40 12.13 -3.71
N LEU A 18 -27.30 12.22 -2.97
CA LEU A 18 -26.01 12.67 -3.48
C LEU A 18 -25.25 11.60 -4.26
N PHE A 19 -25.68 10.33 -4.20
CA PHE A 19 -24.94 9.21 -4.79
C PHE A 19 -24.75 9.37 -6.29
N GLU A 20 -25.82 9.57 -7.06
CA GLU A 20 -25.75 9.62 -8.53
C GLU A 20 -24.86 10.78 -9.02
N ASN A 21 -25.01 11.96 -8.42
CA ASN A 21 -24.16 13.11 -8.78
C ASN A 21 -22.69 12.87 -8.41
N SER A 22 -22.41 12.36 -7.22
CA SER A 22 -21.05 12.05 -6.77
C SER A 22 -20.40 10.97 -7.64
N LEU A 23 -21.17 9.95 -8.04
CA LEU A 23 -20.72 8.89 -8.93
C LEU A 23 -20.39 9.45 -10.33
N LYS A 24 -21.27 10.26 -10.90
CA LYS A 24 -21.05 10.93 -12.18
C LYS A 24 -19.77 11.76 -12.16
N MET A 25 -19.58 12.58 -11.14
CA MET A 25 -18.40 13.42 -10.98
C MET A 25 -17.13 12.61 -10.78
N PHE A 26 -17.19 11.51 -10.04
CA PHE A 26 -16.08 10.58 -9.91
C PHE A 26 -15.68 9.97 -11.26
N CYS A 27 -16.65 9.44 -12.00
CA CYS A 27 -16.40 8.84 -13.32
C CYS A 27 -15.74 9.84 -14.28
N LEU A 28 -16.24 11.07 -14.34
CA LEU A 28 -15.67 12.15 -15.18
C LEU A 28 -14.23 12.48 -14.76
N ASN A 29 -13.97 12.67 -13.48
CA ASN A 29 -12.63 13.06 -12.99
C ASN A 29 -11.57 11.96 -13.16
N TRP A 30 -11.98 10.70 -13.11
CA TRP A 30 -11.06 9.56 -13.20
C TRP A 30 -11.01 8.93 -14.59
N GLY A 31 -11.93 9.33 -15.49
CA GLY A 31 -12.06 8.71 -16.82
C GLY A 31 -12.40 7.22 -16.73
N ILE A 32 -13.25 6.85 -15.76
CA ILE A 32 -13.64 5.45 -15.53
C ILE A 32 -15.12 5.31 -15.83
N ASP A 33 -15.48 4.25 -16.53
CA ASP A 33 -16.86 3.92 -16.83
C ASP A 33 -17.68 3.63 -15.56
N LYS A 34 -18.95 4.05 -15.55
CA LYS A 34 -19.89 3.89 -14.43
C LYS A 34 -20.04 2.44 -14.01
N THR A 35 -20.14 1.52 -14.94
CA THR A 35 -20.32 0.09 -14.66
C THR A 35 -19.11 -0.50 -13.96
N LYS A 36 -17.90 -0.11 -14.37
CA LYS A 36 -16.65 -0.51 -13.71
C LYS A 36 -16.55 0.02 -12.29
N VAL A 37 -16.99 1.27 -12.05
CA VAL A 37 -17.01 1.86 -10.71
C VAL A 37 -18.02 1.13 -9.82
N LEU A 38 -19.23 0.87 -10.30
CA LEU A 38 -20.24 0.13 -9.55
C LEU A 38 -19.78 -1.28 -9.19
N LYS A 39 -19.10 -1.96 -10.12
CA LYS A 39 -18.48 -3.27 -9.85
C LYS A 39 -17.40 -3.18 -8.77
N LYS A 40 -16.54 -2.16 -8.81
CA LYS A 40 -15.54 -1.93 -7.76
C LYS A 40 -16.21 -1.67 -6.40
N ILE A 41 -17.26 -0.87 -6.36
CA ILE A 41 -18.03 -0.58 -5.13
C ILE A 41 -18.65 -1.86 -4.55
N SER A 42 -19.28 -2.71 -5.36
CA SER A 42 -19.89 -3.96 -4.88
C SER A 42 -18.87 -4.95 -4.32
N HIS A 43 -17.63 -4.89 -4.76
CA HIS A 43 -16.55 -5.71 -4.22
C HIS A 43 -15.91 -5.14 -2.94
N LEU A 44 -16.12 -3.85 -2.63
CA LEU A 44 -15.53 -3.23 -1.44
C LEU A 44 -15.99 -3.85 -0.12
N SER A 45 -17.22 -4.31 -0.04
CA SER A 45 -17.77 -5.03 1.12
C SER A 45 -17.06 -6.37 1.38
N ASN A 46 -16.47 -6.96 0.35
CA ASN A 46 -15.76 -8.24 0.41
C ASN A 46 -14.24 -8.08 0.55
N ILE A 47 -13.72 -6.86 0.36
CA ILE A 47 -12.30 -6.58 0.58
C ILE A 47 -12.08 -6.38 2.07
N LYS A 48 -11.84 -7.47 2.78
CA LYS A 48 -11.10 -7.38 4.03
C LYS A 48 -9.70 -6.87 3.66
N ALA A 49 -9.48 -5.56 3.80
CA ALA A 49 -8.15 -5.00 3.63
C ALA A 49 -7.23 -5.66 4.66
N LYS A 50 -6.52 -6.68 4.24
CA LYS A 50 -5.70 -7.52 5.12
C LYS A 50 -4.30 -6.97 5.29
N THR A 51 -3.92 -5.96 4.49
CA THR A 51 -2.59 -5.35 4.56
C THR A 51 -2.62 -3.84 4.49
N ILE A 52 -1.56 -3.26 5.02
CA ILE A 52 -1.29 -1.82 5.04
C ILE A 52 -1.37 -1.19 3.63
N ASP A 53 -1.06 -1.95 2.59
CA ASP A 53 -0.99 -1.47 1.21
C ASP A 53 -2.18 -1.93 0.35
N GLY A 54 -3.18 -2.56 0.96
CA GLY A 54 -4.37 -3.06 0.26
C GLY A 54 -4.14 -4.34 -0.55
N TYR A 55 -2.98 -4.94 -0.43
CA TYR A 55 -2.69 -6.27 -0.97
C TYR A 55 -2.95 -7.33 0.08
N ASP A 56 -3.59 -8.40 -0.31
CA ASP A 56 -3.71 -9.57 0.53
C ASP A 56 -2.34 -10.28 0.57
N LEU A 57 -1.57 -10.06 1.63
CA LEU A 57 -0.34 -10.82 1.91
C LEU A 57 -0.62 -12.30 2.17
N THR A 58 -1.87 -12.61 2.33
CA THR A 58 -2.30 -13.96 2.63
C THR A 58 -2.52 -14.79 1.37
N ASN A 59 -1.56 -14.81 0.49
CA ASN A 59 -1.30 -16.10 -0.09
C ASN A 59 -0.59 -16.91 1.00
N GLU A 60 -1.36 -17.27 2.06
CA GLU A 60 -0.90 -18.11 3.17
C GLU A 60 -0.25 -19.40 2.68
N LEU A 61 -0.56 -19.77 1.44
CA LEU A 61 0.02 -20.89 0.72
C LEU A 61 1.54 -20.77 0.54
N ILE A 62 2.08 -19.55 0.48
CA ILE A 62 3.53 -19.33 0.27
C ILE A 62 4.37 -19.48 1.54
N LEU A 63 3.76 -19.33 2.70
CA LEU A 63 4.45 -19.63 3.94
C LEU A 63 4.60 -21.14 4.10
N SER A 64 5.74 -21.58 4.61
CA SER A 64 5.92 -22.98 5.00
C SER A 64 4.87 -23.39 6.03
N ASP A 65 4.56 -24.67 6.10
CA ASP A 65 3.55 -25.20 7.05
C ASP A 65 3.95 -24.94 8.50
N ASN A 66 5.24 -24.92 8.81
CA ASN A 66 5.74 -24.56 10.12
C ASN A 66 5.35 -23.13 10.53
N LEU A 67 5.44 -22.16 9.62
CA LEU A 67 5.04 -20.78 9.90
C LEU A 67 3.51 -20.60 9.92
N LYS A 68 2.77 -21.37 9.15
CA LYS A 68 1.31 -21.38 9.21
C LYS A 68 0.81 -21.81 10.58
N SER A 69 1.46 -22.82 11.18
CA SER A 69 1.12 -23.31 12.52
C SER A 69 1.40 -22.25 13.61
N LEU A 70 2.49 -21.51 13.51
CA LEU A 70 2.86 -20.45 14.45
C LEU A 70 1.90 -19.24 14.41
N LYS A 71 1.25 -18.99 13.27
CA LYS A 71 0.31 -17.88 13.12
C LYS A 71 -0.92 -18.01 14.03
N HIS A 72 -1.34 -19.21 14.35
CA HIS A 72 -2.47 -19.44 15.25
C HIS A 72 -2.14 -19.10 16.72
N SER A 73 -0.87 -19.05 17.09
CA SER A 73 -0.43 -18.74 18.46
C SER A 73 -0.16 -17.25 18.69
N SER A 74 0.04 -16.46 17.64
CA SER A 74 0.28 -15.03 17.77
C SER A 74 -1.05 -14.25 17.76
N ASN A 75 -1.69 -14.12 18.93
CA ASN A 75 -2.67 -13.05 19.16
C ASN A 75 -1.94 -11.71 19.09
N ILE A 76 -1.64 -11.25 17.86
CA ILE A 76 -1.28 -9.85 17.67
C ILE A 76 -2.53 -9.06 18.08
N ASN A 77 -2.53 -8.57 19.30
CA ASN A 77 -3.54 -7.66 19.81
C ASN A 77 -3.58 -6.46 18.85
N LYS A 78 -4.46 -6.51 17.85
CA LYS A 78 -4.82 -5.33 17.08
C LYS A 78 -5.34 -4.34 18.10
N LYS A 79 -4.57 -3.30 18.40
CA LYS A 79 -5.04 -2.21 19.26
C LYS A 79 -6.36 -1.74 18.68
N LYS A 80 -7.44 -2.06 19.38
CA LYS A 80 -8.78 -1.61 19.01
C LYS A 80 -8.83 -0.12 19.37
N PHE A 81 -8.97 0.74 18.38
CA PHE A 81 -9.38 2.13 18.65
C PHE A 81 -10.91 2.20 18.73
N ASN A 82 -11.42 3.17 19.46
CA ASN A 82 -12.85 3.40 19.55
C ASN A 82 -13.37 3.83 18.17
N LYS A 83 -14.21 2.99 17.58
CA LYS A 83 -14.82 3.30 16.28
C LYS A 83 -15.89 4.38 16.47
N ILE A 84 -15.92 5.30 15.52
CA ILE A 84 -16.98 6.30 15.36
C ILE A 84 -17.92 5.86 14.23
N ASP A 85 -19.08 6.47 14.14
CA ASP A 85 -20.07 6.19 13.09
C ASP A 85 -19.71 6.86 11.75
N ASP A 86 -18.48 6.60 11.28
CA ASP A 86 -17.95 7.04 9.98
C ASP A 86 -16.80 6.12 9.56
N ASP A 87 -17.08 5.19 8.67
CA ASP A 87 -16.10 4.19 8.20
C ASP A 87 -14.87 4.81 7.51
N ILE A 88 -15.04 5.97 6.87
CA ILE A 88 -13.94 6.65 6.20
C ILE A 88 -13.01 7.25 7.24
N LYS A 89 -13.55 7.93 8.24
CA LYS A 89 -12.77 8.46 9.34
C LYS A 89 -12.08 7.34 10.14
N ASN A 90 -12.78 6.24 10.39
CA ASN A 90 -12.19 5.06 11.02
C ASN A 90 -10.98 4.53 10.22
N SER A 91 -11.09 4.45 8.90
CA SER A 91 -9.99 4.05 8.04
C SER A 91 -8.83 5.06 8.06
N LEU A 92 -9.12 6.37 8.10
CA LEU A 92 -8.10 7.41 8.20
C LEU A 92 -7.36 7.36 9.54
N ILE A 93 -8.09 7.19 10.65
CA ILE A 93 -7.51 7.05 11.99
C ILE A 93 -6.59 5.82 12.05
N GLU A 94 -7.03 4.68 11.52
CA GLU A 94 -6.20 3.48 11.44
C GLU A 94 -4.92 3.73 10.63
N TYR A 95 -5.01 4.44 9.49
CA TYR A 95 -3.83 4.77 8.68
C TYR A 95 -2.87 5.71 9.39
N ILE A 96 -3.39 6.66 10.17
CA ILE A 96 -2.59 7.63 10.91
C ILE A 96 -1.90 6.95 12.10
N GLN A 97 -2.63 6.17 12.88
CA GLN A 97 -2.15 5.66 14.17
C GLN A 97 -1.42 4.32 14.06
N HIS A 98 -1.85 3.43 13.17
CA HIS A 98 -1.45 2.02 13.27
C HIS A 98 -0.78 1.46 12.02
N SER A 99 -1.03 2.01 10.84
CA SER A 99 -0.60 1.32 9.64
C SER A 99 0.29 2.18 8.73
N LYS A 100 -0.27 2.96 7.86
CA LYS A 100 0.45 3.57 6.75
C LYS A 100 1.41 4.69 7.17
N ILE A 101 0.96 5.60 8.02
CA ILE A 101 1.75 6.77 8.42
C ILE A 101 2.93 6.36 9.31
N PRO A 102 2.78 5.55 10.38
CA PRO A 102 3.92 5.12 11.19
C PRO A 102 4.99 4.40 10.38
N ARG A 103 4.59 3.54 9.44
CA ARG A 103 5.53 2.85 8.56
C ARG A 103 6.28 3.81 7.64
N ASN A 104 5.56 4.71 6.97
CA ASN A 104 6.18 5.66 6.05
C ASN A 104 7.11 6.64 6.77
N ASN A 105 6.71 7.09 7.96
CA ASN A 105 7.53 8.00 8.77
C ASN A 105 8.82 7.32 9.21
N ARG A 106 8.72 6.08 9.69
CA ARG A 106 9.92 5.30 10.07
C ARG A 106 10.89 5.13 8.92
N LEU A 107 10.38 4.83 7.72
CA LEU A 107 11.22 4.67 6.53
C LEU A 107 11.89 5.99 6.15
N LYS A 108 11.11 7.07 6.05
CA LYS A 108 11.59 8.39 5.68
C LYS A 108 12.60 8.95 6.67
N ASP A 109 12.32 8.81 7.96
CA ASP A 109 13.20 9.24 9.05
C ASP A 109 14.54 8.51 8.97
N ARG A 110 14.56 7.20 8.86
CA ARG A 110 15.81 6.43 8.74
C ARG A 110 16.63 6.80 7.52
N ILE A 111 15.99 7.02 6.37
CA ILE A 111 16.69 7.41 5.15
C ILE A 111 17.27 8.82 5.30
N SER A 112 16.50 9.78 5.81
CA SER A 112 16.97 11.15 5.96
C SER A 112 18.06 11.27 7.03
N MET A 113 17.89 10.57 8.15
CA MET A 113 18.87 10.56 9.25
C MET A 113 20.16 9.82 8.90
N ALA A 114 20.14 8.87 7.96
CA ALA A 114 21.35 8.29 7.39
C ALA A 114 22.25 9.34 6.72
N HIS A 115 21.68 10.48 6.34
CA HIS A 115 22.38 11.63 5.79
C HIS A 115 22.40 12.85 6.74
N SER A 116 22.08 12.65 8.03
CA SER A 116 22.00 13.70 9.05
C SER A 116 21.03 14.85 8.69
N VAL A 117 19.95 14.53 7.97
CA VAL A 117 18.91 15.49 7.58
C VAL A 117 17.61 15.20 8.32
N GLU A 118 17.12 16.15 9.09
CA GLU A 118 15.84 16.03 9.77
C GLU A 118 14.66 16.26 8.81
N LEU A 119 13.70 15.34 8.79
CA LEU A 119 12.50 15.45 7.99
C LEU A 119 11.32 15.96 8.82
N ARG A 120 10.81 17.14 8.50
CA ARG A 120 9.60 17.70 9.10
C ARG A 120 8.37 17.38 8.26
N LEU A 121 7.24 17.10 8.93
CA LEU A 121 5.99 16.66 8.32
C LEU A 121 4.82 17.59 8.73
N PRO A 122 4.71 18.80 8.17
CA PRO A 122 3.74 19.81 8.61
C PRO A 122 2.29 19.36 8.50
N PHE A 123 1.96 18.44 7.58
CA PHE A 123 0.60 17.88 7.47
C PHE A 123 0.26 16.83 8.54
N LEU A 124 1.18 16.50 9.42
CA LEU A 124 0.96 15.63 10.59
C LEU A 124 0.97 16.40 11.91
N GLU A 125 0.95 17.71 11.83
CA GLU A 125 0.78 18.57 12.99
C GLU A 125 -0.57 18.27 13.66
N HIS A 126 -0.58 18.24 15.00
CA HIS A 126 -1.69 17.72 15.80
C HIS A 126 -3.01 18.47 15.56
N ASP A 127 -2.98 19.80 15.69
CA ASP A 127 -4.17 20.64 15.53
C ASP A 127 -4.74 20.57 14.11
N LEU A 128 -3.86 20.47 13.12
CA LEU A 128 -4.26 20.30 11.72
C LEU A 128 -4.93 18.94 11.49
N LEU A 129 -4.42 17.88 12.10
CA LEU A 129 -5.03 16.54 12.00
C LEU A 129 -6.39 16.50 12.71
N GLU A 130 -6.51 17.05 13.91
CA GLU A 130 -7.78 17.14 14.63
C GLU A 130 -8.81 17.95 13.85
N PHE A 131 -8.41 19.12 13.35
CA PHE A 131 -9.25 19.92 12.48
C PHE A 131 -9.70 19.13 11.25
N ALA A 132 -8.77 18.48 10.55
CA ALA A 132 -9.10 17.70 9.35
C ALA A 132 -10.08 16.58 9.66
N LEU A 133 -9.91 15.87 10.79
CA LEU A 133 -10.81 14.81 11.21
C LEU A 133 -12.16 15.32 11.74
N SER A 134 -12.25 16.55 12.24
CA SER A 134 -13.51 17.17 12.67
C SER A 134 -14.45 17.48 11.50
N LEU A 135 -13.90 17.73 10.31
CA LEU A 135 -14.68 18.07 9.12
C LEU A 135 -15.67 16.97 8.72
N ASN A 136 -16.78 17.37 8.12
CA ASN A 136 -17.72 16.40 7.56
C ASN A 136 -17.07 15.65 6.38
N THR A 137 -17.21 14.34 6.35
CA THR A 137 -16.59 13.46 5.33
C THR A 137 -16.92 13.84 3.89
N LYS A 138 -18.12 14.38 3.62
CA LYS A 138 -18.47 14.90 2.29
C LYS A 138 -17.52 15.99 1.81
N SER A 139 -16.95 16.78 2.72
CA SER A 139 -16.01 17.87 2.42
C SER A 139 -14.69 17.36 1.82
N TYR A 140 -14.34 16.10 2.06
CA TYR A 140 -13.13 15.49 1.48
C TYR A 140 -13.27 15.21 -0.02
N PHE A 141 -14.53 15.12 -0.54
CA PHE A 141 -14.82 14.59 -1.88
C PHE A 141 -15.73 15.51 -2.71
N LEU A 142 -15.63 16.83 -2.54
CA LEU A 142 -16.44 17.79 -3.29
C LEU A 142 -16.17 17.68 -4.79
N ASN A 143 -17.24 17.73 -5.58
CA ASN A 143 -17.17 17.68 -7.03
C ASN A 143 -16.38 16.49 -7.60
N GLY A 144 -16.45 15.33 -6.95
CA GLY A 144 -15.76 14.11 -7.35
C GLY A 144 -14.23 14.15 -7.22
N LYS A 145 -13.69 15.15 -6.52
CA LYS A 145 -12.25 15.29 -6.30
C LYS A 145 -11.91 14.96 -4.85
N SER A 146 -10.88 14.14 -4.65
CA SER A 146 -10.34 13.88 -3.31
C SER A 146 -9.52 15.07 -2.80
N LYS A 147 -9.35 15.18 -1.48
CA LYS A 147 -8.63 16.27 -0.80
C LYS A 147 -9.21 17.64 -1.10
N SER A 148 -10.52 17.74 -1.21
CA SER A 148 -11.18 18.95 -1.68
C SER A 148 -10.90 20.16 -0.80
N VAL A 149 -10.99 20.01 0.53
CA VAL A 149 -10.69 21.09 1.48
C VAL A 149 -9.31 21.70 1.21
N LEU A 150 -8.28 20.86 1.11
CA LEU A 150 -6.92 21.33 0.82
C LEU A 150 -6.82 22.04 -0.55
N ARG A 151 -7.48 21.50 -1.56
CA ARG A 151 -7.48 22.08 -2.92
C ARG A 151 -8.14 23.46 -2.92
N TYR A 152 -9.21 23.66 -2.17
CA TYR A 152 -9.89 24.96 -2.08
C TYR A 152 -9.15 25.93 -1.17
N ALA A 153 -8.59 25.48 -0.05
CA ALA A 153 -7.75 26.30 0.83
C ALA A 153 -6.51 26.86 0.12
N ALA A 154 -5.95 26.10 -0.82
CA ALA A 154 -4.80 26.53 -1.62
C ALA A 154 -5.15 27.43 -2.82
N LYS A 155 -6.36 28.02 -2.84
CA LYS A 155 -6.88 28.77 -4.00
C LYS A 155 -5.96 29.93 -4.41
N ASP A 156 -5.46 30.66 -3.46
CA ASP A 156 -4.70 31.89 -3.70
C ASP A 156 -3.19 31.63 -3.81
N TYR A 157 -2.74 30.39 -3.59
CA TYR A 157 -1.33 30.00 -3.54
C TYR A 157 -0.91 29.08 -4.69
N ILE A 158 -1.83 28.33 -5.28
CA ILE A 158 -1.51 27.29 -6.27
C ILE A 158 -2.38 27.46 -7.51
N ASP A 159 -1.73 27.48 -8.68
CA ASP A 159 -2.38 27.52 -9.99
C ASP A 159 -3.46 26.42 -10.12
N PRO A 160 -4.65 26.74 -10.64
CA PRO A 160 -5.73 25.78 -10.85
C PRO A 160 -5.33 24.53 -11.63
N ARG A 161 -4.42 24.64 -12.60
CA ARG A 161 -3.91 23.50 -13.39
C ARG A 161 -3.18 22.47 -12.52
N VAL A 162 -2.45 22.93 -11.50
CA VAL A 162 -1.76 22.06 -10.52
C VAL A 162 -2.75 21.61 -9.45
N ARG A 163 -3.52 22.53 -8.90
CA ARG A 163 -4.46 22.33 -7.80
C ARG A 163 -5.52 21.26 -8.13
N PHE A 164 -6.01 21.23 -9.35
CA PHE A 164 -7.03 20.28 -9.79
C PHE A 164 -6.48 19.13 -10.65
N LYS A 165 -5.17 19.02 -10.78
CA LYS A 165 -4.54 17.90 -11.50
C LYS A 165 -4.97 16.56 -10.91
N LYS A 166 -5.16 15.57 -11.78
CA LYS A 166 -5.45 14.19 -11.38
C LYS A 166 -4.33 13.67 -10.48
N LYS A 167 -4.72 13.01 -9.37
CA LYS A 167 -3.76 12.36 -8.47
C LYS A 167 -3.04 11.24 -9.21
N LEU A 168 -1.75 11.34 -9.33
CA LEU A 168 -0.88 10.27 -9.80
C LEU A 168 -0.25 9.59 -8.59
N SER A 169 -0.19 8.27 -8.61
CA SER A 169 0.56 7.51 -7.62
C SER A 169 2.04 7.60 -7.95
N LEU A 170 2.85 7.97 -6.97
CA LEU A 170 4.30 7.82 -7.07
C LEU A 170 4.60 6.36 -6.74
N GLN A 171 4.73 5.55 -7.76
CA GLN A 171 5.16 4.16 -7.63
C GLN A 171 6.42 3.99 -8.46
N SER A 172 7.41 3.33 -7.90
CA SER A 172 8.56 2.87 -8.66
C SER A 172 8.12 1.87 -9.72
N PRO A 173 8.78 1.80 -10.87
CA PRO A 173 8.46 0.83 -11.93
C PRO A 173 8.94 -0.57 -11.54
N GLN A 174 8.48 -1.06 -10.40
CA GLN A 174 8.93 -2.29 -9.75
C GLN A 174 8.77 -3.52 -10.65
N ASN A 175 7.66 -3.57 -11.40
CA ASN A 175 7.43 -4.67 -12.35
C ASN A 175 8.54 -4.77 -13.41
N SER A 176 8.95 -3.64 -14.00
CA SER A 176 10.03 -3.64 -14.99
C SER A 176 11.39 -3.88 -14.35
N TRP A 177 11.65 -3.32 -13.17
CA TRP A 177 12.92 -3.55 -12.47
C TRP A 177 13.15 -5.03 -12.14
N LEU A 178 12.15 -5.72 -11.63
CA LEU A 178 12.28 -7.13 -11.28
C LEU A 178 12.46 -8.05 -12.50
N LYS A 179 12.14 -7.57 -13.71
CA LYS A 179 12.35 -8.28 -14.99
C LYS A 179 13.64 -7.86 -15.68
N ASP A 180 14.33 -6.84 -15.19
CA ASP A 180 15.63 -6.40 -15.70
C ASP A 180 16.67 -7.51 -15.57
N GLY A 181 17.57 -7.63 -16.54
CA GLY A 181 18.51 -8.75 -16.67
C GLY A 181 19.27 -9.05 -15.39
N LYS A 182 20.04 -8.09 -14.88
CA LYS A 182 20.86 -8.25 -13.66
C LYS A 182 20.01 -8.51 -12.40
N ILE A 183 18.91 -7.79 -12.24
CA ILE A 183 18.02 -7.94 -11.07
C ILE A 183 17.29 -9.27 -11.13
N LYS A 184 16.83 -9.67 -12.30
CA LYS A 184 16.21 -10.97 -12.54
C LYS A 184 17.14 -12.13 -12.18
N GLU A 185 18.41 -12.08 -12.63
CA GLU A 185 19.42 -13.08 -12.29
C GLU A 185 19.67 -13.14 -10.78
N PHE A 186 19.81 -11.99 -10.14
CA PHE A 186 19.96 -11.88 -8.69
C PHE A 186 18.80 -12.53 -7.92
N ILE A 187 17.56 -12.26 -8.33
CA ILE A 187 16.37 -12.84 -7.70
C ILE A 187 16.35 -14.36 -7.91
N ASN A 188 16.66 -14.78 -9.13
CA ASN A 188 16.69 -16.20 -9.47
C ASN A 188 17.72 -16.95 -8.62
N ASP A 189 18.92 -16.40 -8.48
CA ASP A 189 19.98 -16.96 -7.63
C ASP A 189 19.55 -17.08 -6.17
N ILE A 190 18.88 -16.05 -5.64
CA ILE A 190 18.38 -16.07 -4.26
C ILE A 190 17.32 -17.15 -4.08
N PHE A 191 16.30 -17.17 -4.92
CA PHE A 191 15.17 -18.08 -4.75
C PHE A 191 15.55 -19.56 -4.96
N HIS A 192 16.59 -19.84 -5.76
CA HIS A 192 17.10 -21.18 -5.98
C HIS A 192 18.29 -21.55 -5.09
N SER A 193 18.71 -20.64 -4.19
CA SER A 193 19.81 -20.94 -3.28
C SER A 193 19.41 -22.00 -2.26
N LYS A 194 20.36 -22.88 -1.94
CA LYS A 194 20.20 -23.87 -0.87
C LYS A 194 19.75 -23.23 0.44
N LYS A 195 20.29 -22.05 0.74
CA LYS A 195 20.00 -21.28 1.93
C LYS A 195 18.54 -20.82 2.02
N PHE A 196 17.98 -20.30 0.92
CA PHE A 196 16.57 -19.92 0.85
C PHE A 196 15.65 -21.13 1.10
N ILE A 197 15.96 -22.26 0.46
CA ILE A 197 15.18 -23.49 0.56
C ILE A 197 15.24 -24.07 1.99
N GLU A 198 16.43 -24.20 2.55
CA GLU A 198 16.65 -24.78 3.89
C GLU A 198 16.18 -23.88 5.04
N ARG A 199 16.06 -22.57 4.80
CA ARG A 199 15.51 -21.63 5.80
C ARG A 199 14.07 -21.99 6.20
N GLY A 200 13.30 -22.57 5.30
CA GLY A 200 11.96 -23.10 5.61
C GLY A 200 10.92 -22.03 5.99
N ILE A 201 11.12 -20.77 5.61
CA ILE A 201 10.15 -19.69 5.83
C ILE A 201 9.07 -19.71 4.76
N PHE A 202 9.49 -19.87 3.53
CA PHE A 202 8.63 -19.92 2.35
C PHE A 202 8.56 -21.33 1.78
N ASP A 203 7.44 -21.65 1.15
CA ASP A 203 7.31 -22.83 0.30
C ASP A 203 8.07 -22.56 -1.01
N ALA A 204 9.31 -23.04 -1.11
CA ALA A 204 10.19 -22.75 -2.25
C ALA A 204 9.60 -23.18 -3.59
N PRO A 205 9.02 -24.39 -3.77
CA PRO A 205 8.33 -24.77 -5.01
C PRO A 205 7.25 -23.78 -5.42
N LEU A 206 6.48 -23.28 -4.47
CA LEU A 206 5.41 -22.34 -4.73
C LEU A 206 5.96 -20.96 -5.12
N VAL A 207 7.02 -20.50 -4.45
CA VAL A 207 7.72 -19.25 -4.80
C VAL A 207 8.27 -19.32 -6.22
N HIS A 208 8.92 -20.42 -6.59
CA HIS A 208 9.45 -20.64 -7.94
C HIS A 208 8.34 -20.60 -8.98
N ARG A 209 7.19 -21.22 -8.71
CA ARG A 209 6.03 -21.19 -9.60
C ARG A 209 5.49 -19.79 -9.80
N GLU A 210 5.32 -19.01 -8.73
CA GLU A 210 4.81 -17.64 -8.81
C GLU A 210 5.83 -16.69 -9.45
N TRP A 211 7.12 -16.89 -9.23
CA TRP A 211 8.19 -16.19 -9.91
C TRP A 211 8.15 -16.43 -11.43
N ASN A 212 8.05 -17.67 -11.86
CA ASN A 212 7.95 -18.02 -13.28
C ASN A 212 6.70 -17.44 -13.95
N LYS A 213 5.54 -17.48 -13.27
CA LYS A 213 4.31 -16.85 -13.77
C LYS A 213 4.47 -15.35 -13.94
N PHE A 214 5.14 -14.68 -12.99
CA PHE A 214 5.41 -13.24 -13.07
C PHE A 214 6.30 -12.92 -14.29
N LEU A 215 7.33 -13.70 -14.54
CA LEU A 215 8.23 -13.52 -15.70
C LEU A 215 7.50 -13.71 -17.04
N GLN A 216 6.54 -14.63 -17.10
CA GLN A 216 5.74 -14.90 -18.30
C GLN A 216 4.70 -13.82 -18.62
N GLY A 217 4.55 -12.79 -17.78
CA GLY A 217 3.70 -11.65 -18.08
C GLY A 217 2.23 -11.81 -17.67
N GLY A 218 1.93 -12.62 -16.69
CA GLY A 218 0.61 -12.73 -16.08
C GLY A 218 0.19 -11.51 -15.27
N PHE A 219 -0.65 -11.72 -14.27
CA PHE A 219 -1.07 -10.67 -13.33
C PHE A 219 0.15 -10.05 -12.62
N ASP A 220 0.13 -8.74 -12.40
CA ASP A 220 1.24 -8.04 -11.73
C ASP A 220 1.34 -8.44 -10.25
N THR A 221 2.26 -9.36 -9.97
CA THR A 221 2.61 -9.81 -8.62
C THR A 221 3.95 -9.23 -8.14
N SER A 222 4.46 -8.19 -8.77
CA SER A 222 5.77 -7.60 -8.47
C SER A 222 5.94 -7.23 -6.99
N PHE A 223 4.89 -6.70 -6.37
CA PHE A 223 4.92 -6.33 -4.96
C PHE A 223 5.09 -7.54 -4.04
N PHE A 224 4.44 -8.63 -4.36
CA PHE A 224 4.54 -9.89 -3.65
C PHE A 224 5.94 -10.52 -3.77
N ILE A 225 6.48 -10.57 -4.98
CA ILE A 225 7.87 -11.02 -5.24
C ILE A 225 8.86 -10.16 -4.45
N TRP A 226 8.66 -8.84 -4.46
CA TRP A 226 9.49 -7.91 -3.69
C TRP A 226 9.49 -8.20 -2.19
N GLN A 227 8.37 -8.56 -1.63
CA GLN A 227 8.27 -8.88 -0.18
C GLN A 227 9.08 -10.12 0.18
N ILE A 228 8.99 -11.19 -0.64
CA ILE A 228 9.76 -12.41 -0.42
C ILE A 228 11.25 -12.11 -0.54
N LEU A 229 11.64 -11.41 -1.61
CA LEU A 229 13.02 -11.00 -1.84
C LEU A 229 13.57 -10.15 -0.68
N SER A 230 12.83 -9.13 -0.26
CA SER A 230 13.25 -8.23 0.82
C SER A 230 13.40 -8.98 2.15
N THR A 231 12.54 -9.94 2.42
CA THR A 231 12.62 -10.79 3.61
C THR A 231 13.89 -11.63 3.58
N GLU A 232 14.19 -12.27 2.47
CA GLU A 232 15.41 -13.10 2.35
C GLU A 232 16.69 -12.25 2.41
N ILE A 233 16.70 -11.08 1.76
CA ILE A 233 17.82 -10.14 1.87
C ILE A 233 18.02 -9.71 3.33
N TRP A 234 16.93 -9.44 4.04
CA TRP A 234 16.99 -9.09 5.46
C TRP A 234 17.65 -10.21 6.28
N PHE A 235 17.26 -11.47 6.08
CA PHE A 235 17.89 -12.60 6.74
C PHE A 235 19.37 -12.71 6.41
N ASN A 236 19.74 -12.57 5.14
CA ASN A 236 21.13 -12.63 4.70
C ASN A 236 21.99 -11.55 5.36
N VAL A 237 21.44 -10.33 5.52
CA VAL A 237 22.16 -9.18 6.09
C VAL A 237 22.26 -9.27 7.61
N PHE A 238 21.13 -9.48 8.29
CA PHE A 238 21.05 -9.30 9.74
C PHE A 238 21.23 -10.60 10.54
N ILE A 239 20.84 -11.71 9.99
CA ILE A 239 20.94 -13.01 10.68
C ILE A 239 22.20 -13.75 10.24
N ASP A 240 22.42 -13.85 8.95
CA ASP A 240 23.53 -14.63 8.39
C ASP A 240 24.83 -13.82 8.29
N LYS A 241 24.77 -12.49 8.44
CA LYS A 241 25.91 -11.56 8.39
C LYS A 241 26.76 -11.66 7.10
N ASN A 242 26.11 -11.92 5.96
CA ASN A 242 26.76 -12.16 4.66
C ASN A 242 26.78 -10.94 3.72
N ILE A 243 26.75 -9.74 4.26
CA ILE A 243 26.65 -8.48 3.49
C ILE A 243 27.76 -8.36 2.43
N ASP A 244 29.00 -8.75 2.80
CA ASP A 244 30.15 -8.61 1.91
C ASP A 244 30.12 -9.55 0.71
N GLN A 245 29.53 -10.72 0.85
CA GLN A 245 29.40 -11.69 -0.25
C GLN A 245 28.36 -11.23 -1.29
N VAL A 246 27.26 -10.64 -0.82
CA VAL A 246 26.21 -10.08 -1.70
C VAL A 246 26.77 -8.91 -2.49
N ASN A 247 27.46 -7.98 -1.83
CA ASN A 247 28.07 -6.81 -2.49
C ASN A 247 29.17 -7.18 -3.48
N LYS A 248 30.02 -8.19 -3.18
CA LYS A 248 31.09 -8.66 -4.08
C LYS A 248 30.55 -9.32 -5.32
N LYS A 249 29.46 -10.11 -5.22
CA LYS A 249 28.90 -10.86 -6.34
C LYS A 249 28.11 -9.96 -7.30
N TYR A 250 27.39 -8.98 -6.76
CA TYR A 250 26.44 -8.17 -7.54
C TYR A 250 26.77 -6.69 -7.52
N LYS A 251 27.95 -6.27 -7.78
CA LYS A 251 28.33 -4.84 -7.87
C LYS A 251 27.19 -4.01 -8.49
N PHE A 252 26.25 -3.59 -7.65
CA PHE A 252 25.25 -2.58 -7.99
C PHE A 252 25.96 -1.22 -7.87
N GLU A 253 26.41 -0.69 -8.98
CA GLU A 253 26.87 0.69 -9.09
C GLU A 253 25.70 1.66 -8.98
#